data_b2bc23fa5e1d4659f4ef27fbf78353e4
#
_entry.id   b2bc23fa5e1d4659f4ef27fbf78353e4
#
_cell.length_a   1.000
_cell.length_b   1.000
_cell.length_c   1.000
_cell.angle_alpha   90.00
_cell.angle_beta   90.00
_cell.angle_gamma   90.00
#
_symmetry.space_group_name_H-M   'P 1'
#
loop_
_entity.id
_entity.type
_entity.pdbx_description
1 polymer ?
#
loop_
_entity_poly.entity_id
_entity_poly.type
_entity_poly.pdbx_seq_one_letter_code
_entity_poly.pdbx_strand_id
1 'polypeptide(L)'
;MKRVFPRIFLPLACLLYACFLVLDLTALADSTWIKYASILLCFSAALPNHSCQDGRLVALALLFTAAADWFLLVQNRNYLFGVSLFCIVQLVYSIRLYRLRGGLCFATFPFRILPLLVFFFGTDTLSALSVFYFSNLAVNAWEGMLLWSCGRKQRLFACGLLLFVCCDLCVGAWNLGIVPSCTHFGMWLFYLPSQVCIALSSYPQGATK
;
A
#
# COMPACT_ATOMS: atom_id res chain seq x y z
N MET A 1 23.51 12.95 0.93
CA MET A 1 22.16 12.78 0.32
C MET A 1 21.22 11.89 1.13
N LYS A 2 21.63 10.69 1.65
CA LYS A 2 20.73 9.75 2.37
C LYS A 2 20.04 10.28 3.63
N ARG A 3 20.51 11.37 4.27
CA ARG A 3 19.91 11.95 5.50
C ARG A 3 19.01 13.16 5.26
N VAL A 4 19.13 13.83 4.12
CA VAL A 4 18.38 15.05 3.82
C VAL A 4 17.00 14.71 3.24
N PHE A 5 16.92 13.66 2.43
CA PHE A 5 15.69 13.29 1.73
C PHE A 5 14.48 13.02 2.66
N PRO A 6 14.61 12.25 3.77
CA PRO A 6 13.47 12.06 4.68
C PRO A 6 12.95 13.33 5.33
N ARG A 7 13.82 14.35 5.51
CA ARG A 7 13.45 15.64 6.10
C ARG A 7 12.60 16.51 5.18
N ILE A 8 12.80 16.39 3.85
CA ILE A 8 12.02 17.11 2.85
C ILE A 8 10.78 16.30 2.44
N PHE A 9 10.92 14.97 2.34
CA PHE A 9 9.84 14.07 1.96
C PHE A 9 8.61 14.19 2.85
N LEU A 10 8.79 14.11 4.17
CA LEU A 10 7.66 14.09 5.10
C LEU A 10 6.85 15.41 5.08
N PRO A 11 7.45 16.60 5.18
CA PRO A 11 6.69 17.85 5.03
C PRO A 11 5.97 17.99 3.69
N LEU A 12 6.62 17.57 2.60
CA LEU A 12 6.00 17.61 1.27
C LEU A 12 4.84 16.64 1.15
N ALA A 13 4.98 15.43 1.68
CA ALA A 13 3.88 14.45 1.73
C ALA A 13 2.71 14.97 2.58
N CYS A 14 2.98 15.58 3.74
CA CYS A 14 1.95 16.22 4.57
C CYS A 14 1.27 17.38 3.85
N LEU A 15 2.01 18.21 3.11
CA LEU A 15 1.44 19.30 2.33
C LEU A 15 0.49 18.76 1.23
N LEU A 16 0.95 17.81 0.42
CA LEU A 16 0.11 17.20 -0.62
C LEU A 16 -1.13 16.54 -0.02
N TYR A 17 -0.95 15.86 1.13
CA TYR A 17 -2.05 15.22 1.86
C TYR A 17 -3.10 16.24 2.31
N ALA A 18 -2.68 17.32 2.96
CA ALA A 18 -3.59 18.40 3.38
C ALA A 18 -4.29 19.03 2.16
N CYS A 19 -3.55 19.30 1.07
CA CYS A 19 -4.09 19.90 -0.14
C CYS A 19 -5.21 19.03 -0.73
N PHE A 20 -4.97 17.73 -0.98
CA PHE A 20 -6.01 16.93 -1.62
C PHE A 20 -7.18 16.61 -0.68
N LEU A 21 -6.97 16.48 0.64
CA LEU A 21 -8.08 16.34 1.58
C LEU A 21 -8.99 17.56 1.61
N VAL A 22 -8.40 18.76 1.58
CA VAL A 22 -9.18 20.02 1.48
C VAL A 22 -9.97 20.06 0.17
N LEU A 23 -9.35 19.70 -0.95
CA LEU A 23 -10.04 19.65 -2.24
C LEU A 23 -11.18 18.61 -2.26
N ASP A 24 -10.97 17.44 -1.69
CA ASP A 24 -12.01 16.41 -1.59
C ASP A 24 -13.18 16.84 -0.69
N LEU A 25 -12.89 17.56 0.41
CA LEU A 25 -13.93 18.06 1.33
C LEU A 25 -14.71 19.24 0.75
N THR A 26 -14.03 20.11 0.00
CA THR A 26 -14.65 21.32 -0.55
C THR A 26 -15.23 21.11 -1.94
N ALA A 27 -14.88 20.03 -2.61
CA ALA A 27 -15.22 19.72 -4.01
C ALA A 27 -14.89 20.87 -5.00
N LEU A 28 -13.89 21.72 -4.66
CA LEU A 28 -13.52 22.88 -5.47
C LEU A 28 -12.82 22.51 -6.77
N ALA A 29 -12.06 21.42 -6.77
CA ALA A 29 -11.32 20.95 -7.94
C ALA A 29 -11.01 19.45 -7.84
N ASP A 30 -10.70 18.84 -8.99
CA ASP A 30 -10.25 17.45 -9.04
C ASP A 30 -8.88 17.29 -8.40
N SER A 31 -8.80 16.40 -7.41
CA SER A 31 -7.59 16.12 -6.63
C SER A 31 -6.76 14.96 -7.20
N THR A 32 -7.18 14.32 -8.27
CA THR A 32 -6.60 13.09 -8.86
C THR A 32 -5.10 13.20 -9.07
N TRP A 33 -4.66 14.30 -9.70
CA TRP A 33 -3.22 14.48 -9.99
C TRP A 33 -2.37 14.72 -8.75
N ILE A 34 -2.92 15.40 -7.72
CA ILE A 34 -2.22 15.63 -6.45
C ILE A 34 -2.07 14.29 -5.70
N LYS A 35 -3.13 13.48 -5.69
CA LYS A 35 -3.11 12.13 -5.14
C LYS A 35 -2.06 11.27 -5.84
N TYR A 36 -2.07 11.23 -7.16
CA TYR A 36 -1.10 10.46 -7.94
C TYR A 36 0.35 10.96 -7.71
N ALA A 37 0.57 12.28 -7.72
CA ALA A 37 1.86 12.86 -7.42
C ALA A 37 2.39 12.47 -6.03
N SER A 38 1.50 12.35 -5.02
CA SER A 38 1.89 11.91 -3.68
C SER A 38 2.36 10.46 -3.63
N ILE A 39 1.81 9.57 -4.47
CA ILE A 39 2.28 8.19 -4.60
C ILE A 39 3.64 8.13 -5.32
N LEU A 40 3.83 8.92 -6.39
CA LEU A 40 5.13 9.06 -7.05
C LEU A 40 6.19 9.63 -6.10
N LEU A 41 5.80 10.53 -5.19
CA LEU A 41 6.69 11.04 -4.15
C LEU A 41 7.11 9.92 -3.17
N CYS A 42 6.18 9.04 -2.77
CA CYS A 42 6.50 7.88 -1.92
C CYS A 42 7.45 6.91 -2.62
N PHE A 43 7.24 6.62 -3.91
CA PHE A 43 8.17 5.83 -4.72
C PHE A 43 9.56 6.47 -4.77
N SER A 44 9.62 7.77 -5.09
CA SER A 44 10.87 8.54 -5.14
C SER A 44 11.62 8.51 -3.80
N ALA A 45 10.89 8.51 -2.68
CA ALA A 45 11.47 8.41 -1.35
C ALA A 45 12.12 7.06 -1.05
N ALA A 46 11.67 5.98 -1.68
CA ALA A 46 12.26 4.65 -1.51
C ALA A 46 13.53 4.44 -2.37
N LEU A 47 13.68 5.16 -3.49
CA LEU A 47 14.78 4.99 -4.43
C LEU A 47 16.19 5.13 -3.81
N PRO A 48 16.49 6.09 -2.90
CA PRO A 48 17.83 6.20 -2.32
C PRO A 48 18.30 4.96 -1.56
N ASN A 49 17.38 4.08 -1.18
CA ASN A 49 17.66 2.86 -0.41
C ASN A 49 17.74 1.59 -1.28
N HIS A 50 17.66 1.71 -2.60
CA HIS A 50 17.70 0.58 -3.54
C HIS A 50 19.01 -0.23 -3.48
N SER A 51 20.08 0.32 -2.92
CA SER A 51 21.36 -0.36 -2.76
C SER A 51 21.30 -1.56 -1.79
N CYS A 52 20.35 -1.58 -0.85
CA CYS A 52 20.11 -2.74 0.01
C CYS A 52 18.94 -3.57 -0.52
N GLN A 53 19.01 -4.89 -0.30
CA GLN A 53 17.97 -5.81 -0.80
C GLN A 53 16.56 -5.47 -0.30
N ASP A 54 16.43 -5.08 0.96
CA ASP A 54 15.15 -4.71 1.54
C ASP A 54 14.60 -3.39 0.95
N GLY A 55 15.46 -2.39 0.74
CA GLY A 55 15.08 -1.14 0.08
C GLY A 55 14.65 -1.36 -1.37
N ARG A 56 15.28 -2.32 -2.09
CA ARG A 56 14.85 -2.70 -3.45
C ARG A 56 13.43 -3.28 -3.47
N LEU A 57 13.08 -4.12 -2.50
CA LEU A 57 11.72 -4.68 -2.42
C LEU A 57 10.68 -3.57 -2.17
N VAL A 58 10.98 -2.61 -1.29
CA VAL A 58 10.08 -1.47 -1.06
C VAL A 58 9.95 -0.60 -2.30
N ALA A 59 11.06 -0.26 -2.96
CA ALA A 59 11.02 0.54 -4.19
C ALA A 59 10.26 -0.19 -5.30
N LEU A 60 10.46 -1.50 -5.46
CA LEU A 60 9.74 -2.31 -6.43
C LEU A 60 8.23 -2.36 -6.14
N ALA A 61 7.85 -2.57 -4.88
CA ALA A 61 6.44 -2.55 -4.49
C ALA A 61 5.80 -1.19 -4.79
N LEU A 62 6.44 -0.07 -4.41
CA LEU A 62 5.92 1.27 -4.67
C LEU A 62 5.89 1.63 -6.17
N LEU A 63 6.79 1.08 -6.99
CA LEU A 63 6.72 1.19 -8.43
C LEU A 63 5.45 0.52 -8.98
N PHE A 64 5.17 -0.72 -8.57
CA PHE A 64 3.96 -1.42 -8.98
C PHE A 64 2.69 -0.76 -8.41
N THR A 65 2.75 -0.21 -7.21
CA THR A 65 1.67 0.61 -6.63
C THR A 65 1.39 1.83 -7.50
N ALA A 66 2.41 2.59 -7.88
CA ALA A 66 2.25 3.75 -8.76
C ALA A 66 1.70 3.36 -10.14
N ALA A 67 2.15 2.21 -10.69
CA ALA A 67 1.60 1.69 -11.94
C ALA A 67 0.13 1.24 -11.80
N ALA A 68 -0.25 0.60 -10.69
CA ALA A 68 -1.63 0.23 -10.41
C ALA A 68 -2.53 1.48 -10.30
N ASP A 69 -2.09 2.49 -9.55
CA ASP A 69 -2.80 3.75 -9.37
C ASP A 69 -2.96 4.54 -10.67
N TRP A 70 -2.02 4.41 -11.60
CA TRP A 70 -2.19 4.97 -12.93
C TRP A 70 -3.46 4.44 -13.61
N PHE A 71 -3.71 3.14 -13.55
CA PHE A 71 -4.91 2.54 -14.14
C PHE A 71 -6.16 2.81 -13.31
N LEU A 72 -6.09 2.66 -12.00
CA LEU A 72 -7.25 2.73 -11.11
C LEU A 72 -7.68 4.17 -10.80
N LEU A 73 -6.72 5.08 -10.62
CA LEU A 73 -6.99 6.46 -10.23
C LEU A 73 -6.99 7.40 -11.43
N VAL A 74 -5.91 7.41 -12.24
CA VAL A 74 -5.74 8.42 -13.30
C VAL A 74 -6.54 8.08 -14.53
N GLN A 75 -6.42 6.84 -15.04
CA GLN A 75 -7.20 6.42 -16.20
C GLN A 75 -8.65 6.06 -15.85
N ASN A 76 -8.87 5.61 -14.60
CA ASN A 76 -10.15 5.08 -14.14
C ASN A 76 -10.71 3.99 -15.09
N ARG A 77 -9.82 3.12 -15.57
CA ARG A 77 -10.08 2.07 -16.57
C ARG A 77 -9.21 0.86 -16.29
N ASN A 78 -9.53 -0.25 -16.95
CA ASN A 78 -8.73 -1.49 -16.88
C ASN A 78 -8.49 -1.97 -15.43
N TYR A 79 -9.55 -1.96 -14.62
CA TYR A 79 -9.50 -2.35 -13.20
C TYR A 79 -8.84 -3.69 -12.98
N LEU A 80 -9.09 -4.67 -13.87
CA LEU A 80 -8.47 -6.00 -13.82
C LEU A 80 -6.94 -5.89 -13.82
N PHE A 81 -6.39 -5.04 -14.69
CA PHE A 81 -4.94 -4.84 -14.78
C PHE A 81 -4.38 -4.13 -13.54
N GLY A 82 -5.07 -3.09 -13.05
CA GLY A 82 -4.70 -2.38 -11.83
C GLY A 82 -4.67 -3.31 -10.60
N VAL A 83 -5.71 -4.13 -10.41
CA VAL A 83 -5.76 -5.11 -9.30
C VAL A 83 -4.70 -6.20 -9.48
N SER A 84 -4.40 -6.63 -10.71
CA SER A 84 -3.30 -7.58 -10.97
C SER A 84 -1.95 -7.03 -10.52
N LEU A 85 -1.69 -5.74 -10.76
CA LEU A 85 -0.48 -5.07 -10.28
C LEU A 85 -0.43 -5.02 -8.75
N PHE A 86 -1.56 -4.77 -8.09
CA PHE A 86 -1.63 -4.86 -6.63
C PHE A 86 -1.41 -6.28 -6.10
N CYS A 87 -1.81 -7.32 -6.82
CA CYS A 87 -1.43 -8.71 -6.47
C CYS A 87 0.10 -8.88 -6.48
N ILE A 88 0.79 -8.29 -7.47
CA ILE A 88 2.27 -8.31 -7.52
C ILE A 88 2.85 -7.56 -6.32
N VAL A 89 2.27 -6.40 -5.94
CA VAL A 89 2.67 -5.66 -4.72
C VAL A 89 2.59 -6.56 -3.49
N GLN A 90 1.50 -7.32 -3.33
CA GLN A 90 1.33 -8.22 -2.17
C GLN A 90 2.36 -9.35 -2.19
N LEU A 91 2.71 -9.89 -3.34
CA LEU A 91 3.78 -10.89 -3.47
C LEU A 91 5.14 -10.31 -3.05
N VAL A 92 5.46 -9.08 -3.47
CA VAL A 92 6.70 -8.40 -3.07
C VAL A 92 6.73 -8.17 -1.56
N TYR A 93 5.61 -7.78 -0.93
CA TYR A 93 5.51 -7.64 0.53
C TYR A 93 5.66 -8.99 1.23
N SER A 94 5.09 -10.07 0.70
CA SER A 94 5.26 -11.42 1.23
C SER A 94 6.73 -11.86 1.20
N ILE A 95 7.43 -11.60 0.09
CA ILE A 95 8.87 -11.87 -0.04
C ILE A 95 9.67 -11.05 0.98
N ARG A 96 9.29 -9.79 1.21
CA ARG A 96 9.91 -8.94 2.22
C ARG A 96 9.73 -9.50 3.62
N LEU A 97 8.50 -9.89 3.98
CA LEU A 97 8.18 -10.48 5.29
C LEU A 97 8.92 -11.79 5.52
N TYR A 98 8.96 -12.66 4.50
CA TYR A 98 9.75 -13.88 4.52
C TYR A 98 11.22 -13.61 4.89
N ARG A 99 11.83 -12.59 4.26
CA ARG A 99 13.24 -12.22 4.53
C ARG A 99 13.43 -11.60 5.91
N LEU A 100 12.50 -10.73 6.33
CA LEU A 100 12.57 -10.09 7.66
C LEU A 100 12.37 -11.08 8.80
N ARG A 101 11.60 -12.15 8.57
CA ARG A 101 11.32 -13.21 9.52
C ARG A 101 12.39 -14.31 9.51
N GLY A 102 13.08 -14.50 8.40
CA GLY A 102 14.03 -15.61 8.21
C GLY A 102 13.38 -16.93 7.83
N GLY A 103 12.09 -16.95 7.41
CA GLY A 103 11.40 -18.17 7.00
C GLY A 103 9.92 -17.98 6.69
N LEU A 104 9.30 -19.03 6.09
CA LEU A 104 7.88 -19.08 5.81
C LEU A 104 7.04 -19.19 7.09
N CYS A 105 5.89 -18.52 7.09
CA CYS A 105 4.88 -18.74 8.11
C CYS A 105 3.90 -19.82 7.64
N PHE A 106 4.14 -21.06 8.03
CA PHE A 106 3.27 -22.17 7.62
C PHE A 106 1.82 -22.01 8.10
N ALA A 107 1.60 -21.36 9.24
CA ALA A 107 0.27 -21.11 9.79
C ALA A 107 -0.58 -20.19 8.89
N THR A 108 0.02 -19.24 8.21
CA THR A 108 -0.68 -18.27 7.33
C THR A 108 -0.71 -18.69 5.87
N PHE A 109 0.10 -19.66 5.49
CA PHE A 109 0.22 -20.12 4.10
C PHE A 109 -1.12 -20.57 3.46
N PRO A 110 -1.99 -21.35 4.14
CA PRO A 110 -3.30 -21.71 3.59
C PRO A 110 -4.15 -20.50 3.24
N PHE A 111 -4.14 -19.45 4.08
CA PHE A 111 -4.92 -18.22 3.86
C PHE A 111 -4.45 -17.42 2.64
N ARG A 112 -3.23 -17.65 2.15
CA ARG A 112 -2.72 -17.06 0.91
C ARG A 112 -3.23 -17.76 -0.34
N ILE A 113 -3.44 -19.08 -0.27
CA ILE A 113 -3.80 -19.91 -1.41
C ILE A 113 -5.31 -20.16 -1.48
N LEU A 114 -5.97 -20.34 -0.33
CA LEU A 114 -7.38 -20.64 -0.27
C LEU A 114 -8.27 -19.68 -1.10
N PRO A 115 -7.99 -18.35 -1.14
CA PRO A 115 -8.77 -17.43 -1.97
C PRO A 115 -8.75 -17.73 -3.47
N LEU A 116 -7.76 -18.49 -3.97
CA LEU A 116 -7.75 -18.94 -5.37
C LEU A 116 -8.91 -19.87 -5.70
N LEU A 117 -9.49 -20.54 -4.71
CA LEU A 117 -10.67 -21.39 -4.91
C LEU A 117 -11.88 -20.59 -5.41
N VAL A 118 -11.94 -19.28 -5.11
CA VAL A 118 -13.04 -18.40 -5.57
C VAL A 118 -13.15 -18.40 -7.10
N PHE A 119 -12.04 -18.59 -7.82
CA PHE A 119 -12.05 -18.71 -9.29
C PHE A 119 -12.85 -19.90 -9.81
N PHE A 120 -13.05 -20.93 -8.99
CA PHE A 120 -13.80 -22.12 -9.36
C PHE A 120 -15.31 -22.00 -9.08
N PHE A 121 -15.75 -20.98 -8.36
CA PHE A 121 -17.17 -20.80 -8.00
C PHE A 121 -17.96 -19.90 -8.95
N GLY A 122 -17.46 -19.66 -10.17
CA GLY A 122 -18.18 -18.93 -11.21
C GLY A 122 -18.30 -17.41 -10.96
N THR A 123 -17.49 -16.86 -10.06
CA THR A 123 -17.39 -15.40 -9.86
C THR A 123 -16.67 -14.75 -11.04
N ASP A 124 -16.97 -13.49 -11.31
CA ASP A 124 -16.23 -12.74 -12.31
C ASP A 124 -14.74 -12.60 -11.91
N THR A 125 -13.87 -12.55 -12.93
CA THR A 125 -12.42 -12.55 -12.74
C THR A 125 -11.93 -11.39 -11.87
N LEU A 126 -12.53 -10.22 -11.98
CA LEU A 126 -12.15 -9.04 -11.17
C LEU A 126 -12.46 -9.27 -9.69
N SER A 127 -13.64 -9.77 -9.37
CA SER A 127 -14.03 -10.08 -7.99
C SER A 127 -13.14 -11.17 -7.39
N ALA A 128 -12.90 -12.27 -8.14
CA ALA A 128 -12.02 -13.34 -7.67
C ALA A 128 -10.59 -12.83 -7.40
N LEU A 129 -10.06 -12.00 -8.30
CA LEU A 129 -8.74 -11.40 -8.15
C LEU A 129 -8.68 -10.42 -6.97
N SER A 130 -9.76 -9.65 -6.74
CA SER A 130 -9.88 -8.74 -5.61
C SER A 130 -9.89 -9.48 -4.27
N VAL A 131 -10.59 -10.61 -4.18
CA VAL A 131 -10.59 -11.48 -2.99
C VAL A 131 -9.18 -12.05 -2.74
N PHE A 132 -8.52 -12.54 -3.78
CA PHE A 132 -7.14 -13.03 -3.67
C PHE A 132 -6.17 -11.94 -3.22
N TYR A 133 -6.25 -10.76 -3.82
CA TYR A 133 -5.46 -9.60 -3.47
C TYR A 133 -5.66 -9.20 -2.00
N PHE A 134 -6.92 -8.97 -1.59
CA PHE A 134 -7.24 -8.50 -0.24
C PHE A 134 -6.86 -9.52 0.84
N SER A 135 -7.07 -10.81 0.58
CA SER A 135 -6.65 -11.87 1.50
C SER A 135 -5.14 -11.87 1.72
N ASN A 136 -4.36 -11.70 0.66
CA ASN A 136 -2.90 -11.59 0.77
C ASN A 136 -2.46 -10.31 1.49
N LEU A 137 -3.16 -9.18 1.29
CA LEU A 137 -2.91 -7.95 2.06
C LEU A 137 -3.19 -8.16 3.54
N ALA A 138 -4.32 -8.78 3.91
CA ALA A 138 -4.67 -9.07 5.30
C ALA A 138 -3.65 -10.00 5.97
N VAL A 139 -3.20 -11.04 5.26
CA VAL A 139 -2.14 -11.94 5.75
C VAL A 139 -0.82 -11.19 5.91
N ASN A 140 -0.44 -10.34 4.96
CA ASN A 140 0.77 -9.52 5.06
C ASN A 140 0.70 -8.55 6.26
N ALA A 141 -0.45 -7.94 6.52
CA ALA A 141 -0.65 -7.08 7.67
C ALA A 141 -0.51 -7.86 8.98
N TRP A 142 -1.13 -9.05 9.07
CA TRP A 142 -0.99 -9.92 10.22
C TRP A 142 0.45 -10.34 10.47
N GLU A 143 1.16 -10.83 9.45
CA GLU A 143 2.57 -11.21 9.57
C GLU A 143 3.47 -10.01 9.90
N GLY A 144 3.15 -8.82 9.38
CA GLY A 144 3.81 -7.57 9.74
C GLY A 144 3.65 -7.24 11.23
N MET A 145 2.45 -7.46 11.80
CA MET A 145 2.20 -7.27 13.22
C MET A 145 3.00 -8.22 14.11
N LEU A 146 3.21 -9.46 13.68
CA LEU A 146 4.08 -10.39 14.42
C LEU A 146 5.52 -9.91 14.53
N LEU A 147 5.97 -9.03 13.62
CA LEU A 147 7.30 -8.42 13.62
C LEU A 147 7.35 -7.06 14.32
N TRP A 148 6.27 -6.63 14.98
CA TRP A 148 6.16 -5.30 15.59
C TRP A 148 7.28 -4.97 16.57
N SER A 149 7.68 -5.93 17.42
CA SER A 149 8.71 -5.76 18.43
C SER A 149 10.14 -5.82 17.89
N CYS A 150 10.33 -6.26 16.63
CA CYS A 150 11.67 -6.44 16.06
C CYS A 150 12.40 -5.13 15.72
N GLY A 151 11.69 -3.97 15.70
CA GLY A 151 12.32 -2.68 15.54
C GLY A 151 11.43 -1.64 14.82
N ARG A 152 11.95 -0.39 14.73
CA ARG A 152 11.21 0.73 14.13
C ARG A 152 10.80 0.48 12.68
N LYS A 153 11.67 -0.14 11.90
CA LYS A 153 11.46 -0.44 10.49
C LYS A 153 10.27 -1.38 10.28
N GLN A 154 10.23 -2.46 11.07
CA GLN A 154 9.15 -3.44 11.05
C GLN A 154 7.84 -2.82 11.53
N ARG A 155 7.87 -1.98 12.58
CA ARG A 155 6.70 -1.23 13.05
C ARG A 155 6.12 -0.31 11.98
N LEU A 156 6.97 0.47 11.31
CA LEU A 156 6.52 1.35 10.22
C LEU A 156 5.89 0.54 9.08
N PHE A 157 6.48 -0.60 8.73
CA PHE A 157 5.94 -1.46 7.69
C PHE A 157 4.59 -2.06 8.11
N ALA A 158 4.49 -2.59 9.33
CA ALA A 158 3.25 -3.13 9.88
C ALA A 158 2.14 -2.05 9.94
N CYS A 159 2.45 -0.84 10.43
CA CYS A 159 1.52 0.29 10.40
C CYS A 159 1.06 0.60 8.97
N GLY A 160 1.99 0.64 8.01
CA GLY A 160 1.66 0.87 6.61
C GLY A 160 0.69 -0.18 6.07
N LEU A 161 0.94 -1.47 6.34
CA LEU A 161 0.05 -2.54 5.90
C LEU A 161 -1.32 -2.49 6.56
N LEU A 162 -1.40 -2.17 7.87
CA LEU A 162 -2.68 -2.00 8.56
C LEU A 162 -3.50 -0.84 7.99
N LEU A 163 -2.86 0.30 7.76
CA LEU A 163 -3.52 1.44 7.12
C LEU A 163 -3.98 1.09 5.69
N PHE A 164 -3.24 0.26 4.97
CA PHE A 164 -3.63 -0.22 3.65
C PHE A 164 -4.87 -1.11 3.75
N VAL A 165 -4.94 -2.02 4.72
CA VAL A 165 -6.17 -2.81 4.99
C VAL A 165 -7.35 -1.88 5.28
N CYS A 166 -7.18 -0.84 6.11
CA CYS A 166 -8.25 0.13 6.38
C CYS A 166 -8.71 0.86 5.11
N CYS A 167 -7.77 1.26 4.25
CA CYS A 167 -8.08 1.83 2.94
C CYS A 167 -8.95 0.88 2.12
N ASP A 168 -8.54 -0.37 1.98
CA ASP A 168 -9.23 -1.34 1.13
C ASP A 168 -10.58 -1.80 1.69
N LEU A 169 -10.74 -1.80 3.00
CA LEU A 169 -12.06 -1.96 3.61
C LEU A 169 -13.00 -0.81 3.20
N CYS A 170 -12.48 0.43 3.11
CA CYS A 170 -13.25 1.56 2.59
C CYS A 170 -13.56 1.37 1.09
N VAL A 171 -12.59 0.89 0.29
CA VAL A 171 -12.81 0.58 -1.14
C VAL A 171 -13.90 -0.50 -1.30
N GLY A 172 -13.80 -1.58 -0.54
CA GLY A 172 -14.82 -2.64 -0.55
C GLY A 172 -16.20 -2.14 -0.14
N ALA A 173 -16.29 -1.38 0.94
CA ALA A 173 -17.54 -0.79 1.42
C ALA A 173 -18.14 0.20 0.39
N TRP A 174 -17.31 1.00 -0.27
CA TRP A 174 -17.74 1.88 -1.36
C TRP A 174 -18.37 1.08 -2.50
N ASN A 175 -17.69 0.02 -2.97
CA ASN A 175 -18.18 -0.82 -4.06
C ASN A 175 -19.48 -1.58 -3.70
N LEU A 176 -19.72 -1.84 -2.41
CA LEU A 176 -20.96 -2.41 -1.90
C LEU A 176 -22.04 -1.37 -1.61
N GLY A 177 -21.79 -0.08 -1.84
CA GLY A 177 -22.74 1.00 -1.56
C GLY A 177 -22.95 1.30 -0.07
N ILE A 178 -22.03 0.86 0.79
CA ILE A 178 -22.12 1.05 2.24
C ILE A 178 -21.56 2.43 2.60
N VAL A 179 -22.43 3.33 3.13
CA VAL A 179 -22.07 4.70 3.59
C VAL A 179 -21.12 5.42 2.61
N PRO A 180 -21.55 5.69 1.34
CA PRO A 180 -20.64 6.13 0.28
C PRO A 180 -19.78 7.34 0.62
N SER A 181 -20.35 8.38 1.24
CA SER A 181 -19.62 9.62 1.55
C SER A 181 -18.44 9.41 2.50
N CYS A 182 -18.62 8.59 3.55
CA CYS A 182 -17.56 8.29 4.51
C CYS A 182 -16.49 7.37 3.93
N THR A 183 -16.90 6.38 3.14
CA THR A 183 -15.99 5.39 2.57
C THR A 183 -15.09 6.00 1.50
N HIS A 184 -15.63 6.87 0.64
CA HIS A 184 -14.83 7.58 -0.36
C HIS A 184 -13.73 8.45 0.28
N PHE A 185 -14.08 9.20 1.33
CA PHE A 185 -13.10 10.00 2.08
C PHE A 185 -12.10 9.10 2.83
N GLY A 186 -12.60 8.02 3.46
CA GLY A 186 -11.79 7.06 4.21
C GLY A 186 -10.71 6.38 3.39
N MET A 187 -10.96 6.07 2.10
CA MET A 187 -9.93 5.49 1.22
C MET A 187 -8.65 6.33 1.26
N TRP A 188 -8.76 7.63 1.00
CA TRP A 188 -7.62 8.53 0.90
C TRP A 188 -7.07 8.93 2.27
N LEU A 189 -7.91 8.94 3.30
CA LEU A 189 -7.47 9.15 4.68
C LEU A 189 -6.44 8.11 5.11
N PHE A 190 -6.60 6.85 4.69
CA PHE A 190 -5.72 5.75 5.06
C PHE A 190 -4.64 5.46 4.01
N TYR A 191 -4.92 5.70 2.72
CA TYR A 191 -4.03 5.27 1.65
C TYR A 191 -2.67 5.98 1.66
N LEU A 192 -2.64 7.30 1.62
CA LEU A 192 -1.35 8.01 1.60
C LEU A 192 -0.52 7.79 2.87
N PRO A 193 -1.07 7.86 4.11
CA PRO A 193 -0.31 7.50 5.30
C PRO A 193 0.26 6.08 5.26
N SER A 194 -0.48 5.12 4.68
CA SER A 194 0.02 3.76 4.44
C SER A 194 1.28 3.78 3.58
N GLN A 195 1.23 4.41 2.40
CA GLN A 195 2.36 4.44 1.46
C GLN A 195 3.57 5.21 2.04
N VAL A 196 3.33 6.27 2.81
CA VAL A 196 4.37 7.01 3.54
C VAL A 196 5.06 6.10 4.57
N CYS A 197 4.30 5.37 5.38
CA CYS A 197 4.85 4.42 6.36
C CYS A 197 5.68 3.32 5.67
N ILE A 198 5.18 2.77 4.56
CA ILE A 198 5.88 1.76 3.77
C ILE A 198 7.18 2.33 3.20
N ALA A 199 7.15 3.53 2.61
CA ALA A 199 8.35 4.19 2.08
C ALA A 199 9.39 4.44 3.17
N LEU A 200 8.97 4.97 4.33
CA LEU A 200 9.84 5.23 5.48
C LEU A 200 10.42 3.94 6.08
N SER A 201 9.72 2.82 5.97
CA SER A 201 10.22 1.52 6.41
C SER A 201 11.43 1.01 5.63
N SER A 202 11.76 1.61 4.47
CA SER A 202 12.96 1.28 3.68
C SER A 202 14.25 1.83 4.28
N TYR A 203 14.16 2.85 5.16
CA TYR A 203 15.35 3.52 5.72
C TYR A 203 16.02 2.69 6.82
N PRO A 204 17.35 2.62 6.85
CA PRO A 204 18.08 1.89 7.87
C PRO A 204 17.85 2.49 9.27
N GLN A 205 17.82 1.64 10.28
CA GLN A 205 17.76 2.05 11.69
C GLN A 205 18.98 2.93 12.00
N GLY A 206 18.74 4.13 12.55
CA GLY A 206 19.80 5.10 12.90
C GLY A 206 19.90 6.33 11.96
N ALA A 207 19.11 6.42 10.92
CA ALA A 207 19.09 7.61 10.03
C ALA A 207 18.33 8.83 10.64
N THR A 208 17.79 8.67 11.85
CA THR A 208 17.01 9.72 12.55
C THR A 208 17.64 10.07 13.89
N LYS A 209 18.95 10.43 13.89
CA LYS A 209 19.56 11.19 14.98
C LYS A 209 19.80 12.60 14.51
#